data_9a575ef6c96cd8d9c854d21b7fcbccc0
#
_entry.id   9a575ef6c96cd8d9c854d21b7fcbccc0
#
_cell.length_a   1.000
_cell.length_b   1.000
_cell.length_c   1.000
_cell.angle_alpha   90.00
_cell.angle_beta   90.00
_cell.angle_gamma   90.00
#
_symmetry.space_group_name_H-M   'P 1'
#
loop_
_entity.id
_entity.type
_entity.pdbx_description
1 polymer ?
#
loop_
_entity_poly.entity_id
_entity_poly.type
_entity_poly.pdbx_seq_one_letter_code
_entity_poly.pdbx_strand_id
1 'polypeptide(L)'
;MVGEGVLLECLEHPAIEQVLLVNRRPYDAKHPKLRQCIVPDFMNLDGFTNQLTGYDACFYCAGVSSAGMSESEYTRITYDITTHFAQTLASLNPQMTFIYVSGSLTDSSEKGRVMWARVKGKTENALMRLGFQKVYNFRPGFMRPTPGQRNIKWYYTVIGWMYPLLRVLLPNQVSTLSDVGLAMINSVLKGYSKQVLEIKDINSLARADRGPTILKP
;
A
#
# COMPACT_ATOMS: atom_id res chain seq x y z
N MET A 1 -9.57 2.59 -2.99
CA MET A 1 -8.84 3.73 -3.62
C MET A 1 -7.35 3.40 -3.76
N VAL A 2 -6.57 3.28 -2.67
CA VAL A 2 -5.11 3.03 -2.81
C VAL A 2 -4.83 1.71 -3.52
N GLY A 3 -5.37 0.59 -3.03
CA GLY A 3 -5.15 -0.71 -3.64
C GLY A 3 -5.57 -0.81 -5.11
N GLU A 4 -6.63 -0.09 -5.52
CA GLU A 4 -7.04 -0.04 -6.93
C GLU A 4 -6.01 0.71 -7.79
N GLY A 5 -5.47 1.84 -7.30
CA GLY A 5 -4.42 2.57 -8.02
C GLY A 5 -3.13 1.75 -8.17
N VAL A 6 -2.72 1.07 -7.10
CA VAL A 6 -1.56 0.16 -7.11
C VAL A 6 -1.81 -1.03 -8.04
N LEU A 7 -3.02 -1.60 -8.04
CA LEU A 7 -3.40 -2.68 -8.96
C LEU A 7 -3.22 -2.27 -10.42
N LEU A 8 -3.70 -1.08 -10.81
CA LEU A 8 -3.58 -0.60 -12.19
C LEU A 8 -2.10 -0.50 -12.62
N GLU A 9 -1.23 0.03 -11.77
CA GLU A 9 0.21 0.10 -12.06
C GLU A 9 0.82 -1.30 -12.19
N CYS A 10 0.46 -2.25 -11.32
CA CYS A 10 0.95 -3.62 -11.40
C CYS A 10 0.53 -4.32 -12.70
N LEU A 11 -0.70 -4.11 -13.16
CA LEU A 11 -1.20 -4.74 -14.39
C LEU A 11 -0.48 -4.24 -15.63
N GLU A 12 -0.12 -2.96 -15.68
CA GLU A 12 0.57 -2.34 -16.81
C GLU A 12 2.09 -2.54 -16.77
N HIS A 13 2.66 -2.85 -15.60
CA HIS A 13 4.12 -2.91 -15.45
C HIS A 13 4.72 -4.18 -16.09
N PRO A 14 5.76 -4.05 -16.97
CA PRO A 14 6.31 -5.19 -17.71
C PRO A 14 6.99 -6.24 -16.82
N ALA A 15 7.59 -5.85 -15.70
CA ALA A 15 8.23 -6.78 -14.78
C ALA A 15 7.26 -7.56 -13.88
N ILE A 16 5.95 -7.29 -13.96
CA ILE A 16 4.94 -8.03 -13.20
C ILE A 16 4.30 -9.05 -14.13
N GLU A 17 4.44 -10.32 -13.80
CA GLU A 17 3.88 -11.43 -14.59
C GLU A 17 2.44 -11.74 -14.18
N GLN A 18 2.17 -11.76 -12.87
CA GLN A 18 0.86 -12.11 -12.32
C GLN A 18 0.54 -11.26 -11.09
N VAL A 19 -0.72 -10.93 -10.93
CA VAL A 19 -1.27 -10.25 -9.76
C VAL A 19 -2.41 -11.10 -9.18
N LEU A 20 -2.27 -11.49 -7.91
CA LEU A 20 -3.37 -12.06 -7.14
C LEU A 20 -4.04 -10.94 -6.33
N LEU A 21 -5.26 -10.60 -6.69
CA LEU A 21 -6.06 -9.65 -5.92
C LEU A 21 -6.83 -10.38 -4.82
N VAL A 22 -6.42 -10.15 -3.56
CA VAL A 22 -7.07 -10.76 -2.40
C VAL A 22 -8.08 -9.79 -1.82
N ASN A 23 -9.35 -10.10 -1.95
CA ASN A 23 -10.46 -9.23 -1.57
C ASN A 23 -11.55 -9.99 -0.81
N ARG A 24 -12.38 -9.25 -0.06
CA ARG A 24 -13.61 -9.79 0.56
C ARG A 24 -14.77 -9.95 -0.43
N ARG A 25 -14.73 -9.26 -1.54
CA ARG A 25 -15.77 -9.25 -2.59
C ARG A 25 -15.12 -9.26 -3.95
N PRO A 26 -15.77 -9.85 -4.98
CA PRO A 26 -15.26 -9.80 -6.35
C PRO A 26 -15.04 -8.36 -6.82
N TYR A 27 -14.00 -8.18 -7.63
CA TYR A 27 -13.69 -6.95 -8.32
C TYR A 27 -13.92 -7.15 -9.81
N ASP A 28 -14.78 -6.31 -10.40
CA ASP A 28 -15.14 -6.41 -11.80
C ASP A 28 -14.05 -5.77 -12.68
N ALA A 29 -12.96 -6.50 -12.87
CA ALA A 29 -11.93 -6.19 -13.86
C ALA A 29 -11.42 -7.49 -14.46
N LYS A 30 -11.14 -7.43 -15.77
CA LYS A 30 -10.55 -8.54 -16.54
C LYS A 30 -9.19 -8.09 -17.06
N HIS A 31 -8.15 -8.85 -16.76
CA HIS A 31 -6.82 -8.62 -17.29
C HIS A 31 -6.07 -9.96 -17.33
N PRO A 32 -5.23 -10.24 -18.37
CA PRO A 32 -4.50 -11.51 -18.48
C PRO A 32 -3.66 -11.85 -17.24
N LYS A 33 -3.04 -10.84 -16.63
CA LYS A 33 -2.22 -11.00 -15.42
C LYS A 33 -3.03 -11.14 -14.14
N LEU A 34 -4.35 -10.82 -14.14
CA LEU A 34 -5.16 -10.73 -12.92
C LEU A 34 -5.77 -12.07 -12.54
N ARG A 35 -5.53 -12.49 -11.31
CA ARG A 35 -6.27 -13.56 -10.62
C ARG A 35 -6.92 -12.96 -9.39
N GLN A 36 -8.00 -13.57 -8.92
CA GLN A 36 -8.71 -13.11 -7.72
C GLN A 36 -8.84 -14.26 -6.71
N CYS A 37 -8.57 -13.96 -5.45
CA CYS A 37 -8.82 -14.81 -4.31
C CYS A 37 -9.83 -14.09 -3.40
N ILE A 38 -11.02 -14.67 -3.26
CA ILE A 38 -12.08 -14.07 -2.43
C ILE A 38 -12.02 -14.68 -1.05
N VAL A 39 -11.55 -13.86 -0.10
CA VAL A 39 -11.40 -14.22 1.31
C VAL A 39 -12.43 -13.44 2.13
N PRO A 40 -13.55 -14.04 2.52
CA PRO A 40 -14.63 -13.36 3.25
C PRO A 40 -14.18 -12.86 4.62
N ASP A 41 -13.35 -13.64 5.30
CA ASP A 41 -12.80 -13.35 6.63
C ASP A 41 -11.27 -13.52 6.62
N PHE A 42 -10.54 -12.42 6.77
CA PHE A 42 -9.09 -12.39 6.83
C PHE A 42 -8.51 -12.98 8.14
N MET A 43 -9.36 -13.31 9.12
CA MET A 43 -8.95 -14.05 10.31
C MET A 43 -9.03 -15.58 10.12
N ASN A 44 -9.57 -16.04 9.00
CA ASN A 44 -9.65 -17.45 8.64
C ASN A 44 -9.09 -17.65 7.22
N LEU A 45 -7.83 -18.08 7.12
CA LEU A 45 -7.10 -18.23 5.87
C LEU A 45 -6.82 -19.68 5.48
N ASP A 46 -7.20 -20.65 6.30
CA ASP A 46 -6.83 -22.07 6.13
C ASP A 46 -7.22 -22.65 4.76
N GLY A 47 -8.39 -22.29 4.24
CA GLY A 47 -8.85 -22.74 2.92
C GLY A 47 -8.18 -22.01 1.72
N PHE A 48 -7.32 -21.02 1.96
CA PHE A 48 -6.76 -20.15 0.92
C PHE A 48 -5.23 -20.25 0.80
N THR A 49 -4.55 -20.97 1.68
CA THR A 49 -3.09 -21.05 1.76
C THR A 49 -2.44 -21.44 0.43
N ASN A 50 -3.01 -22.43 -0.29
CA ASN A 50 -2.50 -22.85 -1.60
C ASN A 50 -2.55 -21.72 -2.65
N GLN A 51 -3.55 -20.83 -2.57
CA GLN A 51 -3.66 -19.70 -3.49
C GLN A 51 -2.73 -18.54 -3.11
N LEU A 52 -2.31 -18.47 -1.84
CA LEU A 52 -1.48 -17.39 -1.29
C LEU A 52 0.03 -17.71 -1.35
N THR A 53 0.41 -18.89 -1.85
CA THR A 53 1.80 -19.36 -1.92
C THR A 53 2.44 -19.04 -3.28
N GLY A 54 3.75 -18.76 -3.29
CA GLY A 54 4.55 -18.60 -4.52
C GLY A 54 4.56 -17.17 -5.07
N TYR A 55 4.35 -16.17 -4.23
CA TYR A 55 4.43 -14.75 -4.60
C TYR A 55 5.66 -14.08 -4.02
N ASP A 56 6.30 -13.22 -4.83
CA ASP A 56 7.52 -12.48 -4.47
C ASP A 56 7.22 -11.25 -3.60
N ALA A 57 6.01 -10.70 -3.71
CA ALA A 57 5.65 -9.49 -2.98
C ALA A 57 4.16 -9.45 -2.57
N CYS A 58 3.89 -8.83 -1.42
CA CYS A 58 2.55 -8.45 -1.00
C CYS A 58 2.45 -6.93 -0.85
N PHE A 59 1.52 -6.31 -1.57
CA PHE A 59 1.18 -4.89 -1.45
C PHE A 59 -0.08 -4.73 -0.60
N TYR A 60 0.09 -4.64 0.71
CA TYR A 60 -1.03 -4.57 1.65
C TYR A 60 -1.59 -3.15 1.73
N CYS A 61 -2.65 -2.91 0.97
CA CYS A 61 -3.32 -1.62 0.85
C CYS A 61 -4.67 -1.57 1.60
N ALA A 62 -5.03 -2.62 2.33
CA ALA A 62 -6.26 -2.64 3.10
C ALA A 62 -6.19 -1.66 4.29
N GLY A 63 -7.27 -0.93 4.49
CA GLY A 63 -7.37 0.03 5.59
C GLY A 63 -8.72 0.72 5.63
N VAL A 64 -9.07 1.20 6.81
CA VAL A 64 -10.30 1.94 7.07
C VAL A 64 -10.00 3.31 7.66
N SER A 65 -10.96 4.23 7.59
CA SER A 65 -10.90 5.49 8.33
C SER A 65 -11.15 5.20 9.82
N SER A 66 -10.41 5.87 10.70
CA SER A 66 -10.63 5.81 12.15
C SER A 66 -11.78 6.69 12.63
N ALA A 67 -12.39 7.49 11.74
CA ALA A 67 -13.45 8.41 12.12
C ALA A 67 -14.67 7.65 12.67
N GLY A 68 -15.06 8.00 13.90
CA GLY A 68 -16.19 7.38 14.59
C GLY A 68 -15.91 6.01 15.21
N MET A 69 -14.65 5.53 15.18
CA MET A 69 -14.28 4.26 15.78
C MET A 69 -13.60 4.45 17.15
N SER A 70 -13.85 3.52 18.06
CA SER A 70 -13.05 3.36 19.28
C SER A 70 -11.65 2.84 18.92
N GLU A 71 -10.69 3.01 19.84
CA GLU A 71 -9.33 2.50 19.64
C GLU A 71 -9.30 0.98 19.54
N SER A 72 -10.14 0.27 20.30
CA SER A 72 -10.23 -1.19 20.25
C SER A 72 -10.73 -1.70 18.90
N GLU A 73 -11.79 -1.09 18.36
CA GLU A 73 -12.31 -1.45 17.03
C GLU A 73 -11.31 -1.17 15.92
N TYR A 74 -10.65 0.00 15.98
CA TYR A 74 -9.64 0.37 15.00
C TYR A 74 -8.41 -0.53 15.08
N THR A 75 -7.98 -0.92 16.29
CA THR A 75 -6.87 -1.86 16.51
C THR A 75 -7.21 -3.22 15.93
N ARG A 76 -8.40 -3.74 16.19
CA ARG A 76 -8.82 -5.04 15.62
C ARG A 76 -8.71 -5.06 14.09
N ILE A 77 -9.17 -4.02 13.41
CA ILE A 77 -9.18 -3.97 11.94
C ILE A 77 -7.78 -3.66 11.39
N THR A 78 -7.06 -2.74 12.01
CA THR A 78 -5.79 -2.22 11.46
C THR A 78 -4.59 -3.05 11.91
N TYR A 79 -4.57 -3.53 13.15
CA TYR A 79 -3.47 -4.29 13.72
C TYR A 79 -3.72 -5.80 13.65
N ASP A 80 -4.80 -6.30 14.30
CA ASP A 80 -4.96 -7.75 14.47
C ASP A 80 -5.15 -8.45 13.11
N ILE A 81 -6.04 -7.95 12.25
CA ILE A 81 -6.27 -8.53 10.92
C ILE A 81 -5.01 -8.45 10.06
N THR A 82 -4.32 -7.30 10.07
CA THR A 82 -3.11 -7.10 9.25
C THR A 82 -1.99 -8.03 9.69
N THR A 83 -1.74 -8.12 11.00
CA THR A 83 -0.66 -8.97 11.54
C THR A 83 -0.96 -10.45 11.35
N HIS A 84 -2.22 -10.88 11.52
CA HIS A 84 -2.63 -12.27 11.27
C HIS A 84 -2.39 -12.66 9.79
N PHE A 85 -2.87 -11.83 8.86
CA PHE A 85 -2.66 -12.05 7.42
C PHE A 85 -1.17 -12.08 7.07
N ALA A 86 -0.40 -11.12 7.60
CA ALA A 86 1.04 -11.04 7.35
C ALA A 86 1.80 -12.24 7.94
N GLN A 87 1.45 -12.72 9.14
CA GLN A 87 2.05 -13.92 9.74
C GLN A 87 1.84 -15.15 8.87
N THR A 88 0.61 -15.34 8.37
CA THR A 88 0.30 -16.43 7.44
C THR A 88 1.15 -16.33 6.18
N LEU A 89 1.23 -15.15 5.56
CA LEU A 89 2.06 -14.97 4.36
C LEU A 89 3.55 -15.17 4.61
N ALA A 90 4.09 -14.73 5.76
CA ALA A 90 5.49 -14.93 6.11
C ALA A 90 5.85 -16.41 6.24
N SER A 91 4.95 -17.24 6.78
CA SER A 91 5.16 -18.68 6.86
C SER A 91 5.09 -19.37 5.50
N LEU A 92 4.22 -18.92 4.60
CA LEU A 92 4.06 -19.48 3.26
C LEU A 92 5.13 -19.01 2.27
N ASN A 93 5.62 -17.77 2.42
CA ASN A 93 6.51 -17.11 1.48
C ASN A 93 7.65 -16.37 2.21
N PRO A 94 8.62 -17.05 2.82
CA PRO A 94 9.67 -16.42 3.63
C PRO A 94 10.59 -15.48 2.83
N GLN A 95 10.68 -15.66 1.50
CA GLN A 95 11.44 -14.79 0.61
C GLN A 95 10.63 -13.58 0.09
N MET A 96 9.37 -13.43 0.53
CA MET A 96 8.51 -12.34 0.09
C MET A 96 8.97 -10.98 0.63
N THR A 97 8.79 -9.94 -0.19
CA THR A 97 8.80 -8.55 0.27
C THR A 97 7.39 -8.12 0.66
N PHE A 98 7.19 -7.73 1.92
CA PHE A 98 5.89 -7.24 2.40
C PHE A 98 5.86 -5.72 2.47
N ILE A 99 4.88 -5.10 1.82
CA ILE A 99 4.71 -3.64 1.80
C ILE A 99 3.38 -3.27 2.44
N TYR A 100 3.44 -2.47 3.49
CA TYR A 100 2.27 -1.98 4.22
C TYR A 100 2.04 -0.48 3.95
N VAL A 101 0.80 -0.10 3.63
CA VAL A 101 0.41 1.31 3.47
C VAL A 101 -0.16 1.83 4.78
N SER A 102 0.65 2.58 5.52
CA SER A 102 0.23 3.22 6.77
C SER A 102 -0.34 4.64 6.51
N GLY A 103 0.51 5.63 6.38
CA GLY A 103 0.16 7.03 6.11
C GLY A 103 1.14 7.99 6.76
N SER A 104 1.19 9.22 6.21
CA SER A 104 1.97 10.29 6.83
C SER A 104 1.51 10.54 8.26
N LEU A 105 2.40 10.97 9.13
CA LEU A 105 2.16 11.19 10.58
C LEU A 105 1.89 9.91 11.38
N THR A 106 2.15 8.72 10.84
CA THR A 106 2.16 7.47 11.63
C THR A 106 3.20 7.56 12.74
N ASP A 107 2.80 7.18 13.96
CA ASP A 107 3.63 7.31 15.16
C ASP A 107 4.34 6.00 15.52
N SER A 108 5.59 5.86 15.09
CA SER A 108 6.42 4.69 15.41
C SER A 108 6.76 4.56 16.90
N SER A 109 6.58 5.62 17.71
CA SER A 109 6.81 5.55 19.16
C SER A 109 5.68 4.84 19.90
N GLU A 110 4.50 4.70 19.27
CA GLU A 110 3.26 4.15 19.83
C GLU A 110 2.71 4.92 21.04
N LYS A 111 3.24 6.12 21.32
CA LYS A 111 2.94 6.90 22.55
C LYS A 111 2.26 8.24 22.26
N GLY A 112 2.12 8.63 21.02
CA GLY A 112 1.51 9.90 20.61
C GLY A 112 0.04 10.00 20.98
N ARG A 113 -0.51 11.21 20.98
CA ARG A 113 -1.90 11.48 21.38
C ARG A 113 -2.92 11.03 20.33
N VAL A 114 -2.53 10.92 19.06
CA VAL A 114 -3.42 10.59 17.94
C VAL A 114 -3.58 9.08 17.85
N MET A 115 -4.77 8.58 18.15
CA MET A 115 -5.09 7.14 18.24
C MET A 115 -4.72 6.37 16.97
N TRP A 116 -5.19 6.80 15.81
CA TRP A 116 -4.93 6.08 14.56
C TRP A 116 -3.44 6.03 14.20
N ALA A 117 -2.67 7.07 14.57
CA ALA A 117 -1.25 7.14 14.30
C ALA A 117 -0.48 6.12 15.17
N ARG A 118 -0.85 5.98 16.45
CA ARG A 118 -0.29 4.97 17.35
C ARG A 118 -0.56 3.55 16.85
N VAL A 119 -1.82 3.25 16.51
CA VAL A 119 -2.22 1.91 16.05
C VAL A 119 -1.50 1.55 14.75
N LYS A 120 -1.38 2.48 13.81
CA LYS A 120 -0.59 2.25 12.58
C LYS A 120 0.88 2.08 12.87
N GLY A 121 1.46 2.85 13.78
CA GLY A 121 2.85 2.70 14.21
C GLY A 121 3.11 1.33 14.85
N LYS A 122 2.21 0.90 15.74
CA LYS A 122 2.23 -0.45 16.31
C LYS A 122 2.19 -1.54 15.23
N THR A 123 1.36 -1.35 14.19
CA THR A 123 1.27 -2.28 13.07
C THR A 123 2.58 -2.32 12.27
N GLU A 124 3.15 -1.16 11.91
CA GLU A 124 4.46 -1.09 11.25
C GLU A 124 5.54 -1.83 12.03
N ASN A 125 5.63 -1.56 13.34
CA ASN A 125 6.63 -2.15 14.22
C ASN A 125 6.47 -3.68 14.32
N ALA A 126 5.23 -4.18 14.38
CA ALA A 126 4.95 -5.61 14.41
C ALA A 126 5.34 -6.29 13.09
N LEU A 127 4.98 -5.69 11.95
CA LEU A 127 5.31 -6.22 10.62
C LEU A 127 6.83 -6.32 10.39
N MET A 128 7.61 -5.34 10.84
CA MET A 128 9.08 -5.36 10.74
C MET A 128 9.76 -6.49 11.53
N ARG A 129 9.04 -7.13 12.46
CA ARG A 129 9.54 -8.27 13.26
C ARG A 129 9.15 -9.63 12.66
N LEU A 130 8.34 -9.66 11.60
CA LEU A 130 7.96 -10.89 10.93
C LEU A 130 9.07 -11.39 10.01
N GLY A 131 9.08 -12.69 9.75
CA GLY A 131 10.12 -13.41 9.00
C GLY A 131 10.09 -13.23 7.48
N PHE A 132 9.72 -12.06 6.97
CA PHE A 132 9.83 -11.73 5.55
C PHE A 132 11.26 -11.40 5.16
N GLN A 133 11.62 -11.59 3.89
CA GLN A 133 12.91 -11.14 3.37
C GLN A 133 13.09 -9.63 3.55
N LYS A 134 12.04 -8.85 3.26
CA LYS A 134 12.01 -7.39 3.46
C LYS A 134 10.60 -6.93 3.85
N VAL A 135 10.56 -5.90 4.70
CA VAL A 135 9.31 -5.19 5.02
C VAL A 135 9.53 -3.71 4.75
N TYR A 136 8.58 -3.10 4.03
CA TYR A 136 8.54 -1.67 3.79
C TYR A 136 7.22 -1.07 4.26
N ASN A 137 7.28 -0.01 5.04
CA ASN A 137 6.13 0.76 5.53
C ASN A 137 6.03 2.05 4.74
N PHE A 138 5.04 2.16 3.90
CA PHE A 138 4.80 3.31 3.04
C PHE A 138 3.91 4.31 3.77
N ARG A 139 4.38 5.53 3.97
CA ARG A 139 3.68 6.65 4.57
C ARG A 139 3.30 7.71 3.53
N PRO A 140 2.42 7.38 2.57
CA PRO A 140 1.97 8.36 1.60
C PRO A 140 1.18 9.46 2.31
N GLY A 141 1.36 10.71 1.86
CA GLY A 141 0.55 11.82 2.27
C GLY A 141 -0.73 11.90 1.45
N PHE A 142 -1.01 13.10 0.96
CA PHE A 142 -2.12 13.28 0.04
C PHE A 142 -1.78 12.64 -1.33
N MET A 143 -2.68 11.77 -1.80
CA MET A 143 -2.51 11.06 -3.07
C MET A 143 -3.55 11.49 -4.09
N ARG A 144 -3.11 12.00 -5.24
CA ARG A 144 -4.01 12.22 -6.37
C ARG A 144 -4.39 10.87 -6.99
N PRO A 145 -5.69 10.60 -7.18
CA PRO A 145 -6.16 9.37 -7.83
C PRO A 145 -5.64 9.23 -9.27
N THR A 146 -5.47 7.99 -9.72
CA THR A 146 -5.16 7.68 -11.11
C THR A 146 -6.43 7.79 -11.96
N PRO A 147 -6.38 8.36 -13.19
CA PRO A 147 -7.52 8.33 -14.11
C PRO A 147 -8.03 6.91 -14.33
N GLY A 148 -9.36 6.75 -14.41
CA GLY A 148 -10.00 5.43 -14.59
C GLY A 148 -10.33 4.67 -13.32
N GLN A 149 -9.93 5.15 -12.14
CA GLN A 149 -10.34 4.53 -10.88
C GLN A 149 -11.84 4.71 -10.61
N ARG A 150 -12.49 3.64 -10.10
CA ARG A 150 -13.94 3.64 -9.81
C ARG A 150 -14.27 4.07 -8.37
N ASN A 151 -13.39 3.77 -7.40
CA ASN A 151 -13.61 3.97 -5.97
C ASN A 151 -12.99 5.29 -5.47
N ILE A 152 -13.37 6.43 -6.10
CA ILE A 152 -12.90 7.76 -5.72
C ILE A 152 -14.02 8.48 -4.96
N LYS A 153 -13.74 8.97 -3.76
CA LYS A 153 -14.67 9.82 -3.03
C LYS A 153 -14.67 11.23 -3.63
N TRP A 154 -15.83 11.87 -3.71
CA TRP A 154 -16.05 13.17 -4.39
C TRP A 154 -15.04 14.26 -4.01
N TYR A 155 -14.62 14.33 -2.75
CA TYR A 155 -13.67 15.34 -2.29
C TYR A 155 -12.26 15.19 -2.90
N TYR A 156 -11.87 13.98 -3.33
CA TYR A 156 -10.61 13.80 -4.06
C TYR A 156 -10.64 14.43 -5.46
N THR A 157 -11.80 14.59 -6.05
CA THR A 157 -11.94 15.28 -7.34
C THR A 157 -11.65 16.77 -7.17
N VAL A 158 -12.20 17.39 -6.11
CA VAL A 158 -11.98 18.80 -5.78
C VAL A 158 -10.49 19.05 -5.48
N ILE A 159 -9.89 18.21 -4.63
CA ILE A 159 -8.47 18.36 -4.27
C ILE A 159 -7.56 18.02 -5.47
N GLY A 160 -7.99 17.12 -6.36
CA GLY A 160 -7.29 16.81 -7.61
C GLY A 160 -7.10 18.04 -8.50
N TRP A 161 -8.03 18.97 -8.48
CA TRP A 161 -7.93 20.26 -9.20
C TRP A 161 -6.85 21.17 -8.60
N MET A 162 -6.68 21.15 -7.28
CA MET A 162 -5.65 21.92 -6.56
C MET A 162 -4.25 21.26 -6.65
N TYR A 163 -4.16 20.02 -7.12
CA TYR A 163 -2.92 19.25 -7.12
C TYR A 163 -1.71 19.96 -7.79
N PRO A 164 -1.85 20.65 -8.94
CA PRO A 164 -0.72 21.35 -9.55
C PRO A 164 -0.12 22.41 -8.63
N LEU A 165 -0.96 23.18 -7.93
CA LEU A 165 -0.55 24.18 -6.95
C LEU A 165 0.11 23.53 -5.73
N LEU A 166 -0.53 22.48 -5.17
CA LEU A 166 0.00 21.75 -4.02
C LEU A 166 1.35 21.09 -4.31
N ARG A 167 1.55 20.61 -5.54
CA ARG A 167 2.82 20.01 -5.95
C ARG A 167 3.98 21.03 -5.97
N VAL A 168 3.71 22.29 -6.27
CA VAL A 168 4.71 23.37 -6.26
C VAL A 168 4.96 23.85 -4.83
N LEU A 169 3.91 24.07 -4.05
CA LEU A 169 4.01 24.63 -2.70
C LEU A 169 4.44 23.60 -1.65
N LEU A 170 4.01 22.33 -1.80
CA LEU A 170 4.19 21.24 -0.82
C LEU A 170 4.67 19.94 -1.51
N PRO A 171 5.80 19.95 -2.24
CA PRO A 171 6.24 18.81 -3.07
C PRO A 171 6.52 17.56 -2.26
N ASN A 172 6.81 17.70 -0.96
CA ASN A 172 7.09 16.60 -0.05
C ASN A 172 5.86 16.13 0.74
N GLN A 173 4.66 16.63 0.42
CA GLN A 173 3.42 16.23 1.10
C GLN A 173 2.39 15.62 0.16
N VAL A 174 2.65 15.67 -1.14
CA VAL A 174 1.75 15.16 -2.18
C VAL A 174 2.44 14.15 -3.08
N SER A 175 1.70 13.14 -3.49
CA SER A 175 2.11 12.15 -4.48
C SER A 175 0.93 11.83 -5.41
N THR A 176 1.15 10.97 -6.40
CA THR A 176 0.06 10.35 -7.16
C THR A 176 -0.05 8.88 -6.74
N LEU A 177 -1.20 8.26 -6.94
CA LEU A 177 -1.34 6.82 -6.72
C LEU A 177 -0.46 6.00 -7.67
N SER A 178 -0.22 6.52 -8.89
CA SER A 178 0.77 5.97 -9.81
C SER A 178 2.18 6.00 -9.22
N ASP A 179 2.62 7.14 -8.64
CA ASP A 179 3.93 7.20 -7.98
C ASP A 179 4.05 6.22 -6.81
N VAL A 180 2.97 6.04 -6.03
CA VAL A 180 2.94 5.06 -4.94
C VAL A 180 3.07 3.63 -5.49
N GLY A 181 2.31 3.27 -6.53
CA GLY A 181 2.36 1.96 -7.17
C GLY A 181 3.75 1.66 -7.75
N LEU A 182 4.30 2.59 -8.53
CA LEU A 182 5.66 2.46 -9.09
C LEU A 182 6.72 2.36 -7.99
N ALA A 183 6.62 3.15 -6.93
CA ALA A 183 7.55 3.07 -5.80
C ALA A 183 7.48 1.71 -5.09
N MET A 184 6.29 1.12 -4.95
CA MET A 184 6.13 -0.24 -4.41
C MET A 184 6.81 -1.27 -5.29
N ILE A 185 6.57 -1.24 -6.60
CA ILE A 185 7.20 -2.14 -7.57
C ILE A 185 8.73 -1.97 -7.51
N ASN A 186 9.23 -0.74 -7.54
CA ASN A 186 10.66 -0.46 -7.51
C ASN A 186 11.33 -0.85 -6.19
N SER A 187 10.62 -0.78 -5.06
CA SER A 187 11.16 -1.25 -3.78
C SER A 187 11.37 -2.78 -3.76
N VAL A 188 10.57 -3.53 -4.52
CA VAL A 188 10.76 -4.98 -4.70
C VAL A 188 11.92 -5.25 -5.65
N LEU A 189 11.92 -4.62 -6.84
CA LEU A 189 12.89 -4.89 -7.91
C LEU A 189 14.31 -4.42 -7.58
N LYS A 190 14.45 -3.25 -6.96
CA LYS A 190 15.74 -2.57 -6.71
C LYS A 190 16.13 -2.54 -5.24
N GLY A 191 15.18 -2.76 -4.36
CA GLY A 191 15.34 -2.53 -2.94
C GLY A 191 15.39 -1.04 -2.57
N TYR A 192 15.37 -0.77 -1.28
CA TYR A 192 15.58 0.56 -0.71
C TYR A 192 16.27 0.45 0.64
N SER A 193 17.05 1.47 1.02
CA SER A 193 17.86 1.44 2.24
C SER A 193 17.07 1.65 3.53
N LYS A 194 15.87 2.23 3.45
CA LYS A 194 14.98 2.48 4.59
C LYS A 194 13.79 1.54 4.57
N GLN A 195 13.36 1.10 5.73
CA GLN A 195 12.12 0.30 5.89
C GLN A 195 10.86 1.17 6.02
N VAL A 196 11.00 2.40 6.52
CA VAL A 196 9.91 3.39 6.57
C VAL A 196 10.15 4.44 5.50
N LEU A 197 9.23 4.53 4.55
CA LEU A 197 9.32 5.42 3.39
C LEU A 197 8.32 6.56 3.55
N GLU A 198 8.84 7.76 3.73
CA GLU A 198 8.06 8.99 3.70
C GLU A 198 7.80 9.43 2.25
N ILE A 199 6.96 10.43 2.04
CA ILE A 199 6.52 10.89 0.71
C ILE A 199 7.71 11.19 -0.22
N LYS A 200 8.77 11.81 0.31
CA LYS A 200 9.98 12.11 -0.48
C LYS A 200 10.70 10.84 -0.96
N ASP A 201 10.75 9.81 -0.13
CA ASP A 201 11.36 8.52 -0.48
C ASP A 201 10.51 7.82 -1.55
N ILE A 202 9.19 7.83 -1.38
CA ILE A 202 8.22 7.29 -2.35
C ILE A 202 8.35 7.98 -3.70
N ASN A 203 8.34 9.32 -3.72
CA ASN A 203 8.47 10.11 -4.95
C ASN A 203 9.85 9.90 -5.64
N SER A 204 10.92 9.73 -4.86
CA SER A 204 12.25 9.44 -5.39
C SER A 204 12.28 8.05 -6.04
N LEU A 205 11.76 7.04 -5.35
CA LEU A 205 11.74 5.66 -5.81
C LEU A 205 10.85 5.48 -7.05
N ALA A 206 9.72 6.19 -7.13
CA ALA A 206 8.85 6.18 -8.31
C ALA A 206 9.53 6.74 -9.58
N ARG A 207 10.47 7.67 -9.42
CA ARG A 207 11.19 8.28 -10.54
C ARG A 207 12.35 7.44 -11.04
N ALA A 208 12.78 6.46 -10.29
CA ALA A 208 13.97 5.66 -10.63
C ALA A 208 13.86 4.92 -11.98
N ASP A 209 12.64 4.73 -12.51
CA ASP A 209 12.37 4.16 -13.85
C ASP A 209 11.97 5.18 -14.90
N ARG A 210 11.53 6.35 -14.48
CA ARG A 210 11.28 7.44 -15.40
C ARG A 210 12.64 8.12 -15.61
N GLY A 211 13.41 7.75 -16.65
CA GLY A 211 14.67 8.45 -16.99
C GLY A 211 14.55 9.97 -16.87
N PRO A 212 15.61 10.77 -16.99
CA PRO A 212 15.56 12.22 -16.74
C PRO A 212 14.37 12.81 -17.49
N THR A 213 13.44 13.41 -16.74
CA THR A 213 12.25 14.07 -17.31
C THR A 213 12.78 15.21 -18.19
N ILE A 214 12.82 15.00 -19.49
CA ILE A 214 13.02 16.09 -20.44
C ILE A 214 11.78 16.97 -20.28
N LEU A 215 11.93 18.06 -19.56
CA LEU A 215 10.95 19.14 -19.55
C LEU A 215 10.84 19.59 -21.01
N LYS A 216 9.76 19.19 -21.69
CA LYS A 216 9.42 19.81 -22.96
C LYS A 216 9.08 21.28 -22.69
N PRO A 217 9.62 22.20 -23.47
CA PRO A 217 9.40 23.64 -23.34
C PRO A 217 7.93 24.02 -23.50
#